data_dc79b88903ec380a0079a989b5c6d603
#
_entry.id   dc79b88903ec380a0079a989b5c6d603
#
_cell.length_a   1.000
_cell.length_b   1.000
_cell.length_c   1.000
_cell.angle_alpha   90.00
_cell.angle_beta   90.00
_cell.angle_gamma   90.00
#
_symmetry.space_group_name_H-M   'P 1'
#
loop_
_entity.id
_entity.type
_entity.pdbx_description
1 polymer ?
#
loop_
_entity_poly.entity_id
_entity_poly.type
_entity_poly.pdbx_seq_one_letter_code
_entity_poly.pdbx_strand_id
1 'polypeptide(L)'
;MACTSAFGAQLGTQGTLIQAQIGSPAAFMTIANAYDFTLPTKANTVETTNFCDGWIRRFPTLLDMGNITFKVYFIPLEPTHNNTIASTTTGLRYLMINKILTSFKIVYPDGSNTSDIFPAYVTEVSIDGKVGDVFHGSITLSNNGQPTTIA
;
A
#
# COMPACT_ATOMS: atom_id res chain seq x y z
N MET A 1 -33.80 11.11 -11.11
CA MET A 1 -33.00 12.09 -10.33
C MET A 1 -31.55 11.63 -10.36
N ALA A 2 -30.64 12.40 -10.94
CA ALA A 2 -29.23 12.05 -10.96
C ALA A 2 -28.60 12.38 -9.61
N CYS A 3 -27.95 11.42 -8.99
CA CYS A 3 -27.10 11.68 -7.83
C CYS A 3 -25.83 12.36 -8.32
N THR A 4 -25.78 13.68 -8.23
CA THR A 4 -24.56 14.42 -8.48
C THR A 4 -23.70 14.44 -7.21
N SER A 5 -22.50 13.94 -7.29
CA SER A 5 -21.51 14.12 -6.23
C SER A 5 -21.19 15.61 -6.10
N ALA A 6 -21.29 16.14 -4.90
CA ALA A 6 -20.92 17.55 -4.63
C ALA A 6 -19.41 17.79 -4.70
N PHE A 7 -18.60 16.74 -4.64
CA PHE A 7 -17.14 16.82 -4.53
C PHE A 7 -16.45 15.82 -5.46
N GLY A 8 -16.45 16.13 -6.73
CA GLY A 8 -15.69 15.39 -7.72
C GLY A 8 -16.38 14.15 -8.29
N ALA A 9 -15.80 13.63 -9.34
CA ALA A 9 -16.23 12.44 -10.03
C ALA A 9 -15.51 11.20 -9.50
N GLN A 10 -16.10 10.03 -9.72
CA GLN A 10 -15.41 8.77 -9.49
C GLN A 10 -14.17 8.68 -10.39
N LEU A 11 -13.06 8.22 -9.84
CA LEU A 11 -11.81 8.05 -10.56
C LEU A 11 -11.64 6.61 -11.04
N GLY A 12 -11.19 6.46 -12.28
CA GLY A 12 -10.64 5.20 -12.73
C GLY A 12 -9.25 4.95 -12.11
N THR A 13 -8.85 3.70 -12.04
CA THR A 13 -7.55 3.33 -11.45
C THR A 13 -6.37 3.52 -12.41
N GLN A 14 -6.62 3.78 -13.67
CA GLN A 14 -5.58 3.99 -14.66
C GLN A 14 -4.79 5.26 -14.35
N GLY A 15 -3.45 5.12 -14.29
CA GLY A 15 -2.57 6.22 -13.93
C GLY A 15 -2.23 6.29 -12.43
N THR A 16 -2.77 5.40 -11.61
CA THR A 16 -2.37 5.28 -10.20
C THR A 16 -0.92 4.80 -10.11
N LEU A 17 -0.13 5.46 -9.28
CA LEU A 17 1.26 5.10 -9.04
C LEU A 17 1.45 4.60 -7.62
N ILE A 18 2.18 3.51 -7.47
CA ILE A 18 2.66 3.03 -6.18
C ILE A 18 4.14 3.33 -6.10
N GLN A 19 4.55 4.09 -5.10
CA GLN A 19 5.92 4.54 -4.92
C GLN A 19 6.46 4.09 -3.56
N ALA A 20 7.76 3.85 -3.51
CA ALA A 20 8.48 3.57 -2.27
C ALA A 20 9.66 4.54 -2.15
N GLN A 21 9.93 4.97 -0.93
CA GLN A 21 11.09 5.83 -0.65
C GLN A 21 12.34 4.96 -0.52
N ILE A 22 13.08 4.85 -1.60
CA ILE A 22 14.25 3.98 -1.72
C ILE A 22 15.43 4.74 -2.34
N GLY A 23 16.60 4.15 -2.19
CA GLY A 23 17.84 4.71 -2.76
C GLY A 23 18.67 5.53 -1.77
N SER A 24 19.79 6.08 -2.26
CA SER A 24 20.68 6.94 -1.49
C SER A 24 21.15 8.11 -2.37
N PRO A 25 20.64 9.35 -2.12
CA PRO A 25 19.67 9.72 -1.09
C PRO A 25 18.30 9.11 -1.32
N ALA A 26 17.55 8.89 -0.25
CA ALA A 26 16.23 8.28 -0.33
C ALA A 26 15.24 9.21 -1.06
N ALA A 27 14.58 8.69 -2.08
CA ALA A 27 13.57 9.42 -2.86
C ALA A 27 12.42 8.46 -3.21
N PHE A 28 11.23 9.01 -3.42
CA PHE A 28 10.10 8.22 -3.88
C PHE A 28 10.33 7.77 -5.32
N MET A 29 10.40 6.46 -5.51
CA MET A 29 10.53 5.84 -6.83
C MET A 29 9.29 4.99 -7.11
N THR A 30 8.76 5.11 -8.32
CA THR A 30 7.61 4.32 -8.75
C THR A 30 8.00 2.86 -8.89
N ILE A 31 7.21 1.99 -8.27
CA ILE A 31 7.36 0.55 -8.42
C ILE A 31 6.85 0.15 -9.81
N ALA A 32 7.71 -0.48 -10.60
CA ALA A 32 7.39 -0.83 -11.97
C ALA A 32 6.30 -1.90 -12.03
N ASN A 33 5.46 -1.79 -13.05
CA ASN A 33 4.45 -2.79 -13.43
C ASN A 33 3.45 -3.19 -12.32
N ALA A 34 3.16 -2.31 -11.39
CA ALA A 34 2.09 -2.52 -10.43
C ALA A 34 0.72 -2.45 -11.12
N TYR A 35 -0.17 -3.40 -10.85
CA TYR A 35 -1.47 -3.46 -11.52
C TYR A 35 -2.67 -3.63 -10.58
N ASP A 36 -2.45 -3.90 -9.31
CA ASP A 36 -3.51 -4.09 -8.33
C ASP A 36 -3.03 -3.65 -6.96
N PHE A 37 -3.92 -3.11 -6.14
CA PHE A 37 -3.59 -2.76 -4.76
C PHE A 37 -4.84 -2.77 -3.87
N THR A 38 -4.62 -3.01 -2.57
CA THR A 38 -5.65 -2.89 -1.54
C THR A 38 -5.07 -2.11 -0.36
N LEU A 39 -5.73 -1.01 -0.01
CA LEU A 39 -5.33 -0.13 1.08
C LEU A 39 -6.44 -0.09 2.13
N PRO A 40 -6.45 -1.02 3.12
CA PRO A 40 -7.47 -1.03 4.15
C PRO A 40 -7.22 0.04 5.21
N THR A 41 -8.29 0.54 5.80
CA THR A 41 -8.24 1.40 6.99
C THR A 41 -9.38 1.00 7.90
N LYS A 42 -9.10 0.67 9.13
CA LYS A 42 -10.10 0.21 10.08
C LYS A 42 -9.85 0.74 11.48
N ALA A 43 -10.90 0.84 12.26
CA ALA A 43 -10.84 1.12 13.69
C ALA A 43 -11.20 -0.13 14.48
N ASN A 44 -10.39 -0.45 15.47
CA ASN A 44 -10.75 -1.46 16.45
C ASN A 44 -11.81 -0.88 17.38
N THR A 45 -12.78 -1.70 17.80
CA THR A 45 -13.86 -1.28 18.69
C THR A 45 -13.87 -2.13 19.95
N VAL A 46 -14.29 -1.52 21.02
CA VAL A 46 -14.55 -2.21 22.30
C VAL A 46 -16.03 -2.06 22.64
N GLU A 47 -16.63 -3.11 23.18
CA GLU A 47 -18.02 -3.08 23.62
C GLU A 47 -18.12 -2.38 24.98
N THR A 48 -19.01 -1.41 25.08
CA THR A 48 -19.24 -0.62 26.28
C THR A 48 -20.68 -0.76 26.79
N THR A 49 -21.37 -1.81 26.37
CA THR A 49 -22.77 -2.09 26.78
C THR A 49 -22.88 -2.36 28.28
N ASN A 50 -23.85 -1.76 28.93
CA ASN A 50 -24.15 -1.99 30.34
C ASN A 50 -25.58 -2.52 30.51
N PHE A 51 -25.96 -2.89 31.76
CA PHE A 51 -27.26 -3.50 32.05
C PHE A 51 -28.47 -2.61 31.75
N CYS A 52 -28.28 -1.31 31.61
CA CYS A 52 -29.34 -0.36 31.30
C CYS A 52 -29.51 -0.13 29.79
N ASP A 53 -28.63 -0.69 28.98
CA ASP A 53 -28.67 -0.47 27.55
C ASP A 53 -29.62 -1.46 26.86
N GLY A 54 -30.53 -0.94 26.04
CA GLY A 54 -31.38 -1.75 25.18
C GLY A 54 -30.71 -2.13 23.86
N TRP A 55 -29.52 -1.58 23.61
CA TRP A 55 -28.74 -1.77 22.37
C TRP A 55 -27.27 -1.95 22.69
N ILE A 56 -26.59 -2.71 21.83
CA ILE A 56 -25.14 -2.88 21.94
C ILE A 56 -24.42 -1.57 21.60
N ARG A 57 -23.57 -1.12 22.51
CA ARG A 57 -22.72 0.05 22.33
C ARG A 57 -21.29 -0.37 22.06
N ARG A 58 -20.67 0.26 21.07
CA ARG A 58 -19.27 0.05 20.75
C ARG A 58 -18.54 1.39 20.67
N PHE A 59 -17.33 1.40 21.19
CA PHE A 59 -16.46 2.58 21.14
C PHE A 59 -15.22 2.26 20.29
N PRO A 60 -14.90 3.10 19.28
CA PRO A 60 -13.68 2.92 18.51
C PRO A 60 -12.46 3.25 19.34
N THR A 61 -11.43 2.43 19.24
CA THR A 61 -10.19 2.57 19.97
C THR A 61 -9.04 2.86 19.01
N LEU A 62 -8.13 1.92 18.80
CA LEU A 62 -6.98 2.11 17.93
C LEU A 62 -7.35 2.02 16.45
N LEU A 63 -6.78 2.89 15.66
CA LEU A 63 -6.85 2.84 14.21
C LEU A 63 -5.75 1.94 13.66
N ASP A 64 -6.07 1.16 12.65
CA ASP A 64 -5.15 0.23 12.02
C ASP A 64 -5.42 0.16 10.51
N MET A 65 -4.36 0.14 9.72
CA MET A 65 -4.45 -0.09 8.28
C MET A 65 -4.47 -1.58 7.94
N GLY A 66 -4.13 -2.45 8.89
CA GLY A 66 -4.01 -3.88 8.62
C GLY A 66 -2.91 -4.20 7.64
N ASN A 67 -3.12 -5.23 6.84
CA ASN A 67 -2.20 -5.63 5.79
C ASN A 67 -2.54 -4.93 4.48
N ILE A 68 -1.58 -4.17 3.97
CA ILE A 68 -1.68 -3.51 2.68
C ILE A 68 -1.08 -4.47 1.66
N THR A 69 -1.79 -4.73 0.58
CA THR A 69 -1.33 -5.64 -0.47
C THR A 69 -1.33 -4.96 -1.82
N PHE A 70 -0.35 -5.27 -2.64
CA PHE A 70 -0.36 -4.90 -4.04
C PHE A 70 0.32 -5.97 -4.89
N LYS A 71 0.03 -5.95 -6.18
CA LYS A 71 0.52 -6.93 -7.14
C LYS A 71 1.28 -6.25 -8.25
N VAL A 72 2.34 -6.90 -8.70
CA VAL A 72 3.18 -6.44 -9.80
C VAL A 72 3.41 -7.57 -10.78
N TYR A 73 3.69 -7.23 -12.03
CA TYR A 73 4.32 -8.18 -12.96
C TYR A 73 5.81 -8.21 -12.64
N PHE A 74 6.26 -9.31 -12.03
CA PHE A 74 7.60 -9.41 -11.48
C PHE A 74 8.67 -9.52 -12.55
N ILE A 75 9.68 -8.66 -12.46
CA ILE A 75 10.86 -8.69 -13.32
C ILE A 75 12.09 -8.86 -12.42
N PRO A 76 12.85 -9.96 -12.54
CA PRO A 76 13.96 -10.25 -11.63
C PRO A 76 15.08 -9.20 -11.65
N LEU A 77 15.30 -8.54 -12.79
CA LEU A 77 16.34 -7.52 -12.93
C LEU A 77 15.87 -6.10 -12.62
N GLU A 78 14.59 -5.92 -12.33
CA GLU A 78 14.05 -4.60 -12.02
C GLU A 78 14.52 -4.12 -10.64
N PRO A 79 15.19 -2.96 -10.53
CA PRO A 79 15.71 -2.47 -9.27
C PRO A 79 14.64 -2.22 -8.19
N THR A 80 13.39 -1.96 -8.59
CA THR A 80 12.29 -1.75 -7.65
C THR A 80 11.69 -3.04 -7.12
N HIS A 81 11.86 -4.16 -7.84
CA HIS A 81 11.31 -5.47 -7.43
C HIS A 81 12.29 -6.30 -6.64
N ASN A 82 13.48 -6.46 -7.16
CA ASN A 82 14.48 -7.38 -6.62
C ASN A 82 15.86 -6.74 -6.64
N ASN A 83 16.57 -6.82 -5.52
CA ASN A 83 17.85 -6.16 -5.42
C ASN A 83 18.93 -7.02 -4.86
N THR A 84 18.88 -8.27 -5.07
CA THR A 84 19.99 -9.18 -4.75
C THR A 84 21.14 -9.07 -5.76
N ILE A 85 21.05 -8.14 -6.70
CA ILE A 85 22.14 -7.86 -7.64
C ILE A 85 23.14 -6.92 -6.97
N ALA A 86 24.39 -7.27 -7.02
CA ALA A 86 25.51 -6.79 -6.20
C ALA A 86 25.79 -5.27 -6.14
N SER A 87 25.03 -4.44 -6.80
CA SER A 87 25.26 -2.98 -6.80
C SER A 87 24.03 -2.14 -6.43
N THR A 88 22.87 -2.76 -6.19
CA THR A 88 21.65 -2.03 -5.88
C THR A 88 21.11 -2.44 -4.52
N THR A 89 21.00 -1.47 -3.62
CA THR A 89 20.44 -1.61 -2.28
C THR A 89 18.97 -1.16 -2.25
N THR A 90 18.27 -1.37 -3.34
CA THR A 90 16.91 -0.89 -3.56
C THR A 90 16.02 -2.05 -3.97
N GLY A 91 14.77 -1.99 -3.74
CA GLY A 91 13.81 -3.00 -4.16
C GLY A 91 13.07 -3.64 -2.99
N LEU A 92 11.88 -4.09 -3.28
CA LEU A 92 10.96 -4.62 -2.28
C LEU A 92 11.53 -5.83 -1.53
N ARG A 93 12.18 -6.72 -2.25
CA ARG A 93 12.76 -7.91 -1.67
C ARG A 93 13.92 -7.60 -0.72
N TYR A 94 14.73 -6.60 -1.04
CA TYR A 94 15.79 -6.12 -0.15
C TYR A 94 15.22 -5.51 1.12
N LEU A 95 14.22 -4.67 0.99
CA LEU A 95 13.54 -4.06 2.13
C LEU A 95 12.99 -5.12 3.09
N MET A 96 12.46 -6.20 2.54
CA MET A 96 11.96 -7.33 3.33
C MET A 96 13.09 -8.07 4.05
N ILE A 97 14.14 -8.44 3.34
CA ILE A 97 15.26 -9.22 3.91
C ILE A 97 15.98 -8.44 5.00
N ASN A 98 16.19 -7.15 4.82
CA ASN A 98 16.91 -6.30 5.75
C ASN A 98 16.02 -5.62 6.79
N LYS A 99 14.71 -5.87 6.75
CA LYS A 99 13.72 -5.34 7.72
C LYS A 99 13.77 -3.82 7.83
N ILE A 100 13.82 -3.15 6.69
CA ILE A 100 13.92 -1.69 6.62
C ILE A 100 12.53 -1.06 6.62
N LEU A 101 12.29 -0.13 7.53
CA LEU A 101 11.09 0.70 7.54
C LEU A 101 11.17 1.71 6.38
N THR A 102 10.17 1.70 5.52
CA THR A 102 10.13 2.55 4.34
C THR A 102 8.79 3.23 4.22
N SER A 103 8.78 4.48 3.78
CA SER A 103 7.54 5.18 3.45
C SER A 103 7.08 4.79 2.06
N PHE A 104 5.82 4.38 1.97
CA PHE A 104 5.14 4.08 0.72
C PHE A 104 4.16 5.18 0.39
N LYS A 105 3.92 5.37 -0.89
CA LYS A 105 3.04 6.42 -1.39
C LYS A 105 2.19 5.89 -2.51
N ILE A 106 0.89 6.11 -2.44
CA ILE A 106 -0.04 5.84 -3.53
C ILE A 106 -0.49 7.19 -4.08
N VAL A 107 -0.22 7.43 -5.35
CA VAL A 107 -0.60 8.66 -6.05
C VAL A 107 -1.83 8.39 -6.89
N TYR A 108 -2.89 9.13 -6.64
CA TYR A 108 -4.15 9.00 -7.37
C TYR A 108 -4.15 9.87 -8.63
N PRO A 109 -4.78 9.42 -9.72
CA PRO A 109 -4.82 10.16 -10.98
C PRO A 109 -5.95 11.21 -11.00
N ASP A 110 -5.95 12.14 -10.06
CA ASP A 110 -7.00 13.14 -9.87
C ASP A 110 -6.65 14.54 -10.39
N GLY A 111 -5.55 14.66 -11.13
CA GLY A 111 -5.07 15.95 -11.62
C GLY A 111 -4.33 16.80 -10.58
N SER A 112 -4.63 16.63 -9.29
CA SER A 112 -3.94 17.29 -8.18
C SER A 112 -2.84 16.42 -7.58
N ASN A 113 -2.68 15.19 -8.06
CA ASN A 113 -1.74 14.18 -7.55
C ASN A 113 -1.92 13.94 -6.03
N THR A 114 -3.17 13.88 -5.60
CA THR A 114 -3.48 13.51 -4.21
C THR A 114 -2.83 12.18 -3.88
N SER A 115 -2.19 12.09 -2.75
CA SER A 115 -1.37 10.94 -2.39
C SER A 115 -1.61 10.54 -0.95
N ASP A 116 -1.63 9.24 -0.70
CA ASP A 116 -1.57 8.65 0.63
C ASP A 116 -0.16 8.15 0.90
N ILE A 117 0.46 8.66 1.95
CA ILE A 117 1.80 8.27 2.39
C ILE A 117 1.68 7.55 3.73
N PHE A 118 2.29 6.39 3.84
CA PHE A 118 2.29 5.61 5.07
C PHE A 118 3.62 4.89 5.28
N PRO A 119 4.10 4.82 6.53
CA PRO A 119 5.28 4.02 6.86
C PRO A 119 4.90 2.55 6.99
N ALA A 120 5.68 1.66 6.41
CA ALA A 120 5.41 0.24 6.46
C ALA A 120 6.68 -0.60 6.29
N TYR A 121 6.61 -1.84 6.79
CA TYR A 121 7.59 -2.88 6.50
C TYR A 121 7.06 -3.79 5.40
N VAL A 122 7.94 -4.22 4.51
CA VAL A 122 7.63 -5.31 3.58
C VAL A 122 7.73 -6.62 4.34
N THR A 123 6.60 -7.32 4.49
CA THR A 123 6.53 -8.56 5.27
C THR A 123 6.53 -9.80 4.40
N GLU A 124 6.06 -9.69 3.15
CA GLU A 124 6.00 -10.81 2.24
C GLU A 124 6.20 -10.35 0.79
N VAL A 125 7.02 -11.08 0.06
CA VAL A 125 7.14 -10.99 -1.40
C VAL A 125 6.97 -12.40 -1.94
N SER A 126 5.83 -12.67 -2.52
CA SER A 126 5.47 -13.98 -3.11
C SER A 126 5.51 -13.87 -4.63
N ILE A 127 6.19 -14.80 -5.28
CA ILE A 127 6.35 -14.81 -6.74
C ILE A 127 5.71 -16.08 -7.28
N ASP A 128 4.77 -15.92 -8.19
CA ASP A 128 4.06 -17.00 -8.85
C ASP A 128 4.42 -17.06 -10.34
N GLY A 129 4.69 -18.24 -10.82
CA GLY A 129 4.92 -18.51 -12.24
C GLY A 129 4.04 -19.64 -12.74
N LYS A 130 3.53 -19.50 -13.98
CA LYS A 130 2.68 -20.48 -14.64
C LYS A 130 3.08 -20.58 -16.09
N VAL A 131 3.05 -21.78 -16.66
CA VAL A 131 3.36 -22.00 -18.07
C VAL A 131 2.39 -21.22 -18.95
N GLY A 132 2.91 -20.45 -19.88
CA GLY A 132 2.12 -19.62 -20.80
C GLY A 132 1.68 -18.28 -20.23
N ASP A 133 2.16 -17.89 -19.04
CA ASP A 133 1.84 -16.64 -18.37
C ASP A 133 3.13 -15.92 -17.95
N VAL A 134 3.01 -14.66 -17.51
CA VAL A 134 4.10 -13.88 -16.95
C VAL A 134 4.23 -14.14 -15.44
N PHE A 135 5.38 -13.77 -14.86
CA PHE A 135 5.54 -13.84 -13.41
C PHE A 135 4.69 -12.79 -12.70
N HIS A 136 3.95 -13.23 -11.71
CA HIS A 136 3.17 -12.37 -10.83
C HIS A 136 3.85 -12.28 -9.46
N GLY A 137 4.03 -11.07 -8.95
CA GLY A 137 4.49 -10.83 -7.59
C GLY A 137 3.36 -10.29 -6.73
N SER A 138 3.18 -10.86 -5.56
CA SER A 138 2.26 -10.37 -4.54
C SER A 138 3.07 -9.86 -3.36
N ILE A 139 2.88 -8.60 -3.01
CA ILE A 139 3.64 -7.93 -1.96
C ILE A 139 2.67 -7.57 -0.82
N THR A 140 3.03 -7.92 0.40
CA THR A 140 2.28 -7.58 1.59
C THR A 140 3.10 -6.64 2.46
N LEU A 141 2.48 -5.55 2.89
CA LEU A 141 3.08 -4.55 3.76
C LEU A 141 2.35 -4.54 5.11
N SER A 142 3.12 -4.40 6.17
CA SER A 142 2.59 -4.16 7.51
C SER A 142 2.79 -2.70 7.87
N ASN A 143 1.70 -2.00 8.11
CA ASN A 143 1.73 -0.58 8.47
C ASN A 143 2.38 -0.37 9.84
N ASN A 144 3.16 0.69 9.97
CA ASN A 144 3.79 1.10 11.22
C ASN A 144 3.62 2.60 11.45
N GLY A 145 2.40 3.03 11.64
CA GLY A 145 2.10 4.43 11.95
C GLY A 145 0.89 4.98 11.22
N GLN A 146 0.65 6.26 11.43
CA GLN A 146 -0.49 6.95 10.84
C GLN A 146 -0.23 7.31 9.38
N PRO A 147 -1.17 7.02 8.48
CA PRO A 147 -1.10 7.50 7.11
C PRO A 147 -1.34 9.01 7.05
N THR A 148 -0.74 9.64 6.05
CA THR A 148 -0.93 11.07 5.77
C THR A 148 -1.41 11.23 4.34
N THR A 149 -2.49 11.98 4.14
CA THR A 149 -2.99 12.33 2.81
C THR A 149 -2.53 13.73 2.47
N ILE A 150 -1.95 13.89 1.30
CA ILE A 150 -1.52 15.20 0.76
C ILE A 150 -2.07 15.38 -0.65
N ALA A 151 -2.36 16.61 -0.97
CA ALA A 151 -2.81 16.98 -2.31
C ALA A 151 -1.68 17.67 -3.08
#